data_93e77a254ff1786ce76eb2b0dbfc042d
#
_entry.id   93e77a254ff1786ce76eb2b0dbfc042d
#
_cell.length_a   1.000
_cell.length_b   1.000
_cell.length_c   1.000
_cell.angle_alpha   90.00
_cell.angle_beta   90.00
_cell.angle_gamma   90.00
#
_symmetry.space_group_name_H-M   'P 1'
#
loop_
_entity.id
_entity.type
_entity.pdbx_description
1 polymer ?
#
loop_
_entity_poly.entity_id
_entity_poly.type
_entity_poly.pdbx_seq_one_letter_code
_entity_poly.pdbx_strand_id
1 'polypeptide(L)'
;MTNAPNKRKFSRVPVQLFVEIRHGDICLSSNKTHDVSIKGLFVHTGKTVPIGTPCQVKLMLEGSQGDRSIDAGGQVARVTNVGMAVEFYESDAESYQRLRSLILFNSSDADEAEKEMDGHPGLKPSS
;
A
#
# COMPACT_ATOMS: atom_id res chain seq x y z
N MET A 1 16.23 16.57 -16.58
CA MET A 1 15.63 16.41 -16.61
C MET A 1 14.95 16.01 -16.48
N THR A 2 14.76 15.68 -16.53
CA THR A 2 14.08 15.35 -16.46
C THR A 2 13.32 14.81 -16.29
N ASN A 3 13.24 14.67 -16.15
CA ASN A 3 12.47 14.08 -15.94
C ASN A 3 11.66 13.53 -16.33
N ALA A 4 12.07 12.87 -16.23
CA ALA A 4 11.17 11.98 -16.84
C ALA A 4 9.80 12.24 -16.37
N PRO A 5 8.89 12.35 -17.26
CA PRO A 5 7.55 12.52 -16.82
C PRO A 5 7.25 11.40 -15.89
N ASN A 6 7.00 11.74 -14.71
CA ASN A 6 6.71 10.80 -13.72
C ASN A 6 5.36 10.19 -14.02
N LYS A 7 5.35 8.94 -14.28
CA LYS A 7 4.12 8.26 -14.61
C LYS A 7 3.30 7.96 -13.38
N ARG A 8 3.86 8.15 -12.22
CA ARG A 8 3.16 7.92 -10.97
C ARG A 8 2.62 9.22 -10.44
N LYS A 9 1.40 9.19 -9.98
CA LYS A 9 0.81 10.33 -9.32
C LYS A 9 1.18 10.43 -7.85
N PHE A 10 1.60 9.32 -7.27
CA PHE A 10 1.92 9.24 -5.85
C PHE A 10 3.28 8.60 -5.65
N SER A 11 4.01 9.10 -4.68
CA SER A 11 5.31 8.56 -4.35
C SER A 11 5.16 7.14 -3.83
N ARG A 12 6.02 6.26 -4.30
CA ARG A 12 6.10 4.89 -3.83
C ARG A 12 7.41 4.71 -3.09
N VAL A 13 7.32 4.09 -1.92
CA VAL A 13 8.51 3.84 -1.13
C VAL A 13 8.67 2.33 -0.92
N PRO A 14 9.90 1.81 -1.00
CA PRO A 14 10.13 0.41 -0.69
C PRO A 14 10.22 0.24 0.82
N VAL A 15 9.43 -0.69 1.36
CA VAL A 15 9.40 -0.92 2.80
C VAL A 15 9.36 -2.41 3.08
N GLN A 16 10.15 -2.83 4.05
CA GLN A 16 10.14 -4.20 4.53
C GLN A 16 8.94 -4.37 5.44
N LEU A 17 7.96 -5.13 4.98
CA LEU A 17 6.70 -5.28 5.69
C LEU A 17 6.23 -6.72 5.66
N PHE A 18 5.46 -7.09 6.66
CA PHE A 18 4.62 -8.26 6.56
C PHE A 18 3.28 -7.82 6.01
N VAL A 19 2.89 -8.37 4.89
CA VAL A 19 1.65 -8.02 4.21
C VAL A 19 0.75 -9.23 4.20
N GLU A 20 -0.51 -9.02 4.57
CA GLU A 20 -1.51 -10.07 4.51
C GLU A 20 -2.67 -9.57 3.67
N ILE A 21 -3.08 -10.37 2.69
CA ILE A 21 -4.18 -10.01 1.80
C ILE A 21 -5.22 -11.11 1.88
N ARG A 22 -6.43 -10.73 2.23
CA ARG A 22 -7.53 -11.66 2.42
C ARG A 22 -8.64 -11.42 1.43
N HIS A 23 -9.15 -12.51 0.89
CA HIS A 23 -10.33 -12.49 0.04
C HIS A 23 -11.09 -13.79 0.31
N GLY A 24 -12.21 -13.70 1.04
CA GLY A 24 -12.96 -14.88 1.42
C GLY A 24 -12.08 -15.81 2.25
N ASP A 25 -11.95 -17.04 1.80
CA ASP A 25 -11.12 -18.03 2.47
C ASP A 25 -9.67 -18.00 2.05
N ILE A 26 -9.35 -17.14 1.08
CA ILE A 26 -7.99 -17.03 0.58
C ILE A 26 -7.23 -16.02 1.42
N CYS A 27 -6.05 -16.41 1.87
CA CYS A 27 -5.17 -15.52 2.61
C CYS A 27 -3.77 -15.65 2.05
N LEU A 28 -3.28 -14.56 1.48
CA LEU A 28 -1.93 -14.49 0.93
C LEU A 28 -1.08 -13.64 1.85
N SER A 29 0.15 -14.06 2.09
CA SER A 29 1.04 -13.28 2.95
C SER A 29 2.43 -13.24 2.36
N SER A 30 3.16 -12.19 2.71
CA SER A 30 4.52 -12.00 2.24
C SER A 30 5.25 -11.11 3.23
N ASN A 31 6.54 -11.39 3.43
CA ASN A 31 7.36 -10.57 4.33
C ASN A 31 8.54 -9.95 3.58
N LYS A 32 8.35 -9.70 2.30
CA LYS A 32 9.39 -9.11 1.46
C LYS A 32 9.29 -7.59 1.49
N THR A 33 10.24 -6.95 0.82
CA THR A 33 10.15 -5.51 0.62
C THR A 33 9.11 -5.24 -0.46
N HIS A 34 8.20 -4.36 -0.16
CA HIS A 34 7.09 -4.03 -1.06
C HIS A 34 7.08 -2.54 -1.35
N ASP A 35 6.59 -2.17 -2.53
CA ASP A 35 6.41 -0.76 -2.88
C ASP A 35 5.06 -0.30 -2.38
N VAL A 36 5.06 0.74 -1.56
CA VAL A 36 3.85 1.22 -0.89
C VAL A 36 3.64 2.70 -1.20
N SER A 37 2.41 3.08 -1.48
CA SER A 37 2.01 4.47 -1.63
C SER A 37 0.68 4.68 -0.93
N ILE A 38 0.24 5.94 -0.88
CA ILE A 38 -1.04 6.25 -0.25
C ILE A 38 -2.20 5.65 -1.05
N LYS A 39 -1.97 5.32 -2.30
CA LYS A 39 -3.02 4.80 -3.18
C LYS A 39 -3.04 3.28 -3.24
N GLY A 40 -1.99 2.62 -2.85
CA GLY A 40 -1.93 1.17 -2.91
C GLY A 40 -0.53 0.64 -2.74
N LEU A 41 -0.36 -0.63 -3.04
CA LEU A 41 0.96 -1.24 -2.93
C LEU A 41 1.13 -2.29 -4.02
N PHE A 42 2.39 -2.58 -4.31
CA PHE A 42 2.72 -3.76 -5.10
C PHE A 42 3.28 -4.80 -4.14
N VAL A 43 2.62 -5.94 -4.05
CA VAL A 43 3.04 -7.01 -3.15
C VAL A 43 3.73 -8.11 -3.95
N HIS A 44 4.91 -8.50 -3.49
CA HIS A 44 5.66 -9.59 -4.10
C HIS A 44 5.19 -10.89 -3.48
N THR A 45 4.46 -11.67 -4.25
CA THR A 45 3.90 -12.92 -3.76
C THR A 45 3.89 -13.94 -4.88
N GLY A 46 4.04 -15.21 -4.51
CA GLY A 46 4.02 -16.29 -5.49
C GLY A 46 2.63 -16.66 -5.96
N LYS A 47 1.60 -16.21 -5.25
CA LYS A 47 0.22 -16.49 -5.62
C LYS A 47 -0.51 -15.18 -5.82
N THR A 48 -1.45 -15.18 -6.75
CA THR A 48 -2.22 -13.99 -7.05
C THR A 48 -3.68 -14.35 -7.17
N VAL A 49 -4.53 -13.32 -7.20
CA VAL A 49 -5.95 -13.49 -7.48
C VAL A 49 -6.31 -12.57 -8.63
N PRO A 50 -7.44 -12.80 -9.29
CA PRO A 50 -7.75 -12.05 -10.52
C PRO A 50 -7.90 -10.56 -10.30
N ILE A 51 -7.60 -9.80 -11.36
CA ILE A 51 -7.82 -8.36 -11.39
C ILE A 51 -9.27 -8.07 -11.07
N GLY A 52 -9.49 -7.04 -10.24
CA GLY A 52 -10.82 -6.66 -9.82
C GLY A 52 -11.29 -7.33 -8.54
N THR A 53 -10.52 -8.29 -8.04
CA THR A 53 -10.90 -8.99 -6.81
C THR A 53 -10.83 -8.05 -5.61
N PRO A 54 -11.94 -7.87 -4.88
CA PRO A 54 -11.89 -7.08 -3.65
C PRO A 54 -11.17 -7.85 -2.56
N CYS A 55 -10.41 -7.13 -1.76
CA CYS A 55 -9.63 -7.79 -0.72
C CYS A 55 -9.40 -6.87 0.47
N GLN A 56 -9.06 -7.48 1.59
CA GLN A 56 -8.67 -6.77 2.80
C GLN A 56 -7.15 -6.88 2.93
N VAL A 57 -6.52 -5.75 3.18
CA VAL A 57 -5.06 -5.68 3.25
C VAL A 57 -4.65 -5.27 4.65
N LYS A 58 -3.71 -6.01 5.20
CA LYS A 58 -3.14 -5.68 6.50
C LYS A 58 -1.63 -5.56 6.34
N LEU A 59 -1.08 -4.43 6.75
CA LEU A 59 0.36 -4.18 6.70
C LEU A 59 0.89 -4.10 8.12
N MET A 60 1.99 -4.80 8.37
CA MET A 60 2.63 -4.76 9.68
C MET A 60 4.12 -4.54 9.50
N LEU A 61 4.66 -3.59 10.24
CA LEU A 61 6.09 -3.33 10.17
C LEU A 61 6.85 -4.46 10.84
N GLU A 62 7.99 -4.79 10.26
CA GLU A 62 8.87 -5.80 10.82
C GLU A 62 9.28 -5.40 12.22
N GLY A 63 9.14 -6.31 13.16
CA GLY A 63 9.54 -6.05 14.54
C GLY A 63 8.55 -5.25 15.35
N SER A 64 7.44 -4.84 14.78
CA SER A 64 6.45 -4.10 15.56
C SER A 64 5.65 -5.06 16.44
N GLN A 65 5.01 -4.49 17.43
CA GLN A 65 4.29 -5.25 18.44
C GLN A 65 2.85 -5.50 18.02
N GLY A 66 2.61 -5.95 16.90
CA GLY A 66 1.37 -6.60 16.53
C GLY A 66 0.08 -5.78 16.47
N ASP A 67 -0.13 -4.82 17.31
CA ASP A 67 -1.40 -4.10 17.31
C ASP A 67 -1.32 -2.74 16.63
N ARG A 68 -0.30 -2.55 15.80
CA ARG A 68 -0.16 -1.34 15.01
C ARG A 68 -0.19 -1.65 13.52
N SER A 69 -1.18 -2.41 13.13
CA SER A 69 -1.33 -2.72 11.73
C SER A 69 -1.98 -1.56 10.99
N ILE A 70 -1.75 -1.55 9.68
CA ILE A 70 -2.44 -0.65 8.78
C ILE A 70 -3.43 -1.51 8.01
N ASP A 71 -4.70 -1.21 8.15
CA ASP A 71 -5.76 -1.99 7.53
C ASP A 71 -6.46 -1.17 6.45
N ALA A 72 -6.64 -1.77 5.29
CA ALA A 72 -7.28 -1.07 4.19
C ALA A 72 -8.10 -2.05 3.37
N GLY A 73 -9.17 -1.55 2.77
CA GLY A 73 -9.91 -2.29 1.78
C GLY A 73 -9.38 -1.89 0.41
N GLY A 74 -9.27 -2.86 -0.48
CA GLY A 74 -8.77 -2.58 -1.80
C GLY A 74 -9.23 -3.61 -2.81
N GLN A 75 -8.68 -3.50 -4.00
CA GLN A 75 -8.94 -4.46 -5.05
C GLN A 75 -7.68 -4.65 -5.88
N VAL A 76 -7.57 -5.82 -6.47
CA VAL A 76 -6.43 -6.13 -7.32
C VAL A 76 -6.53 -5.33 -8.60
N ALA A 77 -5.53 -4.50 -8.86
CA ALA A 77 -5.52 -3.63 -10.02
C ALA A 77 -4.67 -4.19 -11.15
N ARG A 78 -3.68 -5.01 -10.83
CA ARG A 78 -2.79 -5.58 -11.84
C ARG A 78 -2.12 -6.82 -11.28
N VAL A 79 -1.87 -7.77 -12.17
CA VAL A 79 -1.19 -9.02 -11.80
C VAL A 79 0.00 -9.20 -12.72
N THR A 80 1.13 -9.58 -12.14
CA THR A 80 2.34 -9.90 -12.89
C THR A 80 2.85 -11.25 -12.46
N ASN A 81 3.95 -11.70 -13.08
CA ASN A 81 4.53 -12.99 -12.72
C ASN A 81 5.30 -12.97 -11.39
N VAL A 82 5.47 -11.80 -10.79
CA VAL A 82 6.18 -11.72 -9.50
C VAL A 82 5.28 -11.21 -8.37
N GLY A 83 4.04 -10.85 -8.68
CA GLY A 83 3.14 -10.38 -7.65
C GLY A 83 1.95 -9.66 -8.22
N MET A 84 1.36 -8.77 -7.41
CA MET A 84 0.19 -8.05 -7.85
C MET A 84 0.12 -6.67 -7.21
N ALA A 85 -0.49 -5.74 -7.94
CA ALA A 85 -0.76 -4.40 -7.43
C ALA A 85 -2.15 -4.38 -6.84
N VAL A 86 -2.27 -3.83 -5.65
CA VAL A 86 -3.55 -3.67 -4.97
C VAL A 86 -3.79 -2.20 -4.77
N GLU A 87 -4.94 -1.74 -5.23
CA GLU A 87 -5.34 -0.35 -5.07
C GLU A 87 -6.23 -0.24 -3.85
N PHE A 88 -5.91 0.71 -2.98
CA PHE A 88 -6.71 0.95 -1.77
C PHE A 88 -7.88 1.85 -2.13
N TYR A 89 -9.04 1.60 -1.53
CA TYR A 89 -10.16 2.51 -1.70
C TYR A 89 -10.79 2.92 -0.37
N GLU A 90 -10.41 2.29 0.72
CA GLU A 90 -10.92 2.73 2.02
C GLU A 90 -10.01 2.26 3.15
N SER A 91 -10.03 2.99 4.25
CA SER A 91 -9.37 2.57 5.48
C SER A 91 -9.99 3.37 6.62
N ASP A 92 -9.76 2.93 7.86
CA ASP A 92 -10.14 3.76 8.99
C ASP A 92 -9.13 4.90 9.14
N ALA A 93 -9.50 5.90 9.93
CA ALA A 93 -8.68 7.11 10.07
C ALA A 93 -7.31 6.80 10.67
N GLU A 94 -7.25 5.89 11.61
CA GLU A 94 -6.01 5.52 12.27
C GLU A 94 -5.05 4.85 11.31
N SER A 95 -5.56 3.92 10.52
CA SER A 95 -4.75 3.23 9.51
C SER A 95 -4.26 4.20 8.45
N TYR A 96 -5.11 5.13 8.05
CA TYR A 96 -4.72 6.14 7.08
C TYR A 96 -3.54 6.96 7.60
N GLN A 97 -3.60 7.39 8.86
CA GLN A 97 -2.51 8.18 9.44
C GLN A 97 -1.22 7.37 9.55
N ARG A 98 -1.34 6.10 9.89
CA ARG A 98 -0.17 5.23 9.95
C ARG A 98 0.44 5.02 8.59
N LEU A 99 -0.38 4.85 7.57
CA LEU A 99 0.10 4.69 6.19
C LEU A 99 0.81 5.97 5.74
N ARG A 100 0.21 7.12 6.01
CA ARG A 100 0.81 8.40 5.66
C ARG A 100 2.18 8.56 6.33
N SER A 101 2.25 8.25 7.61
CA SER A 101 3.51 8.34 8.35
C SER A 101 4.56 7.38 7.80
N LEU A 102 4.14 6.18 7.45
CA LEU A 102 5.05 5.19 6.90
C LEU A 102 5.69 5.69 5.61
N ILE A 103 4.88 6.25 4.73
CA ILE A 103 5.37 6.75 3.46
C ILE A 103 6.31 7.93 3.67
N LEU A 104 5.93 8.87 4.52
CA LEU A 104 6.77 10.04 4.80
C LEU A 104 8.10 9.64 5.42
N PHE A 105 8.06 8.68 6.35
CA PHE A 105 9.27 8.24 7.02
C PHE A 105 10.25 7.59 6.05
N ASN A 106 9.74 6.93 5.02
CA ASN A 106 10.57 6.19 4.07
C ASN A 106 10.79 6.93 2.75
N SER A 107 10.28 8.15 2.64
CA SER A 107 10.41 8.91 1.40
C SER A 107 11.69 9.71 1.40
N SER A 108 12.37 9.76 0.26
CA SER A 108 13.55 10.58 0.12
C SER A 108 13.19 12.06 -0.05
N ASP A 109 11.94 12.34 -0.37
CA ASP A 109 11.43 13.70 -0.51
C ASP A 109 10.10 13.79 0.21
N ALA A 110 10.17 14.00 1.51
CA ALA A 110 8.99 14.00 2.36
C ALA A 110 8.03 15.14 2.02
N ASP A 111 8.57 16.31 1.68
CA ASP A 111 7.74 17.46 1.35
C ASP A 111 6.90 17.19 0.11
N GLU A 112 7.51 16.61 -0.90
CA GLU A 112 6.80 16.30 -2.13
C GLU A 112 5.75 15.22 -1.90
N ALA A 113 6.10 14.20 -1.13
CA ALA A 113 5.16 13.15 -0.82
C ALA A 113 3.96 13.67 -0.03
N GLU A 114 4.21 14.57 0.90
CA GLU A 114 3.14 15.16 1.68
C GLU A 114 2.18 15.97 0.82
N LYS A 115 2.72 16.74 -0.11
CA LYS A 115 1.91 17.51 -1.04
C LYS A 115 1.03 16.61 -1.89
N GLU A 116 1.58 15.50 -2.33
CA GLU A 116 0.82 14.56 -3.15
C GLU A 116 -0.36 13.99 -2.36
N MET A 117 -0.12 13.63 -1.12
CA MET A 117 -1.18 13.06 -0.29
C MET A 117 -2.26 14.08 0.05
N ASP A 118 -1.86 15.32 0.31
CA ASP A 118 -2.82 16.36 0.66
C ASP A 118 -3.62 16.82 -0.54
N GLY A 119 -2.99 16.89 -1.71
CA GLY A 119 -3.64 17.42 -2.89
C GLY A 119 -4.41 16.39 -3.69
N HIS A 120 -4.17 15.12 -3.47
CA HIS A 120 -4.76 14.06 -4.28
C HIS A 120 -5.22 12.92 -3.40
N PRO A 121 -6.42 12.99 -2.88
CA PRO A 121 -6.89 11.95 -1.94
C PRO A 121 -7.15 10.65 -2.67
N GLY A 122 -6.14 9.82 -2.75
CA GLY A 122 -6.28 8.49 -3.32
C GLY A 122 -7.08 7.59 -2.42
N LEU A 123 -6.80 7.68 -1.13
CA LEU A 123 -7.46 6.88 -0.12
C LEU A 123 -8.19 7.80 0.83
N LYS A 124 -9.46 7.50 1.09
CA LYS A 124 -10.25 8.30 2.03
C LYS A 124 -10.42 7.53 3.32
N PRO A 125 -10.07 8.13 4.45
CA PRO A 125 -10.33 7.47 5.72
C PRO A 125 -11.84 7.41 5.97
N SER A 126 -12.29 6.29 6.48
CA SER A 126 -13.67 6.16 6.92
C SER A 126 -13.67 6.19 8.43
N SER A 127 -14.37 7.11 8.98
CA SER A 127 -14.39 7.28 10.43
C SER A 127 -15.67 6.80 11.03
#